data_989a7a34ec7ae8c1d2c4ba0bc6750abc
#
_entry.id   989a7a34ec7ae8c1d2c4ba0bc6750abc
#
_cell.length_a   1.000
_cell.length_b   1.000
_cell.length_c   1.000
_cell.angle_alpha   90.00
_cell.angle_beta   90.00
_cell.angle_gamma   90.00
#
_symmetry.space_group_name_H-M   'P 1'
#
loop_
_entity.id
_entity.type
_entity.pdbx_description
1 polymer ?
#
loop_
_entity_poly.entity_id
_entity_poly.type
_entity_poly.pdbx_seq_one_letter_code
_entity_poly.pdbx_strand_id
1 'polypeptide(L)'
;MSRSVIGLGLVMALAVLPACNKAEDGSQAANVATGDAEGAEGTTIASGLAADSQFLAAAKSAGLDKTLAGPGPYTVLAPNNAAFAKLPEGTLAGLQTPERKGELTQLLTYHILPGVVLADDIGKAIDNGKGKAVLATMGGETVTASREGGKIVLTDGAGNKASVVNADGKRSNGIVHEIDTVLSPAKSG
;
A
#
# COMPACT_ATOMS: atom_id res chain seq x y z
N MET A 1 56.82 18.47 -44.19
CA MET A 1 56.27 18.68 -45.55
C MET A 1 54.76 18.76 -45.32
N SER A 2 54.28 19.98 -45.25
CA SER A 2 53.52 20.71 -46.31
C SER A 2 52.05 20.28 -46.29
N ARG A 3 51.07 21.03 -46.04
CA ARG A 3 50.46 22.35 -46.35
C ARG A 3 48.93 22.15 -46.01
N SER A 4 48.34 22.90 -45.12
CA SER A 4 47.60 24.17 -45.33
C SER A 4 46.51 24.11 -46.39
N VAL A 5 45.26 24.39 -46.02
CA VAL A 5 44.32 25.38 -46.61
C VAL A 5 43.07 25.37 -45.69
N ILE A 6 42.76 26.32 -44.90
CA ILE A 6 42.00 27.57 -44.99
C ILE A 6 40.65 27.36 -45.76
N GLY A 7 39.56 27.47 -45.05
CA GLY A 7 38.22 27.62 -45.56
C GLY A 7 37.39 28.44 -44.58
N LEU A 8 37.44 29.74 -44.80
CA LEU A 8 36.67 30.81 -44.14
C LEU A 8 35.24 30.78 -44.66
N GLY A 9 34.27 30.75 -43.81
CA GLY A 9 32.83 30.84 -44.14
C GLY A 9 32.08 31.56 -43.03
N LEU A 10 32.11 32.86 -43.13
CA LEU A 10 31.27 33.84 -42.42
C LEU A 10 29.82 33.71 -42.92
N VAL A 11 28.81 33.84 -42.05
CA VAL A 11 27.59 34.59 -42.23
C VAL A 11 26.56 34.15 -41.17
N MET A 12 26.22 34.94 -40.31
CA MET A 12 25.14 35.85 -40.05
C MET A 12 24.22 35.40 -38.89
N ALA A 13 24.23 36.30 -37.94
CA ALA A 13 23.35 36.42 -36.82
C ALA A 13 21.82 36.43 -37.18
N LEU A 14 21.03 35.78 -36.36
CA LEU A 14 19.74 36.32 -36.06
C LEU A 14 19.44 36.11 -34.56
N ALA A 15 19.52 37.16 -33.84
CA ALA A 15 19.00 37.31 -32.50
C ALA A 15 17.47 37.38 -32.55
N VAL A 16 16.80 36.54 -31.81
CA VAL A 16 15.43 36.77 -31.36
C VAL A 16 15.34 36.46 -29.90
N LEU A 17 15.40 37.43 -29.06
CA LEU A 17 14.79 37.56 -27.75
C LEU A 17 13.40 38.19 -27.97
N PRO A 18 12.51 38.22 -27.01
CA PRO A 18 12.26 37.53 -25.76
C PRO A 18 10.80 37.13 -25.59
N ALA A 19 10.49 36.34 -24.63
CA ALA A 19 9.24 36.54 -23.89
C ALA A 19 9.40 35.97 -22.47
N CYS A 20 9.63 36.89 -21.55
CA CYS A 20 9.25 36.68 -20.17
C CYS A 20 7.74 36.34 -20.13
N ASN A 21 7.38 35.23 -19.56
CA ASN A 21 6.11 35.13 -18.87
C ASN A 21 6.36 34.57 -17.49
N LYS A 22 6.30 35.48 -16.55
CA LYS A 22 6.27 35.26 -15.11
C LYS A 22 4.86 34.80 -14.78
N ALA A 23 4.76 33.58 -14.31
CA ALA A 23 3.65 33.14 -13.48
C ALA A 23 4.22 32.22 -12.41
N GLU A 24 4.43 32.82 -11.25
CA GLU A 24 4.57 32.13 -9.99
C GLU A 24 3.22 31.48 -9.70
N ASP A 25 3.18 30.18 -9.53
CA ASP A 25 2.29 29.60 -8.54
C ASP A 25 3.00 28.37 -7.95
N GLY A 26 3.33 28.53 -6.67
CA GLY A 26 3.96 27.50 -5.88
C GLY A 26 2.93 26.42 -5.55
N SER A 27 3.08 25.28 -6.15
CA SER A 27 2.59 24.02 -5.60
C SER A 27 3.73 23.02 -5.69
N GLN A 28 4.54 22.99 -4.65
CA GLN A 28 5.39 21.83 -4.38
C GLN A 28 4.46 20.67 -4.04
N ALA A 29 3.90 20.05 -5.06
CA ALA A 29 3.43 18.69 -4.94
C ALA A 29 4.65 17.83 -4.60
N ALA A 30 4.67 17.30 -3.38
CA ALA A 30 5.64 16.33 -2.95
C ALA A 30 5.74 15.24 -4.03
N ASN A 31 6.93 15.13 -4.61
CA ASN A 31 7.30 14.09 -5.53
C ASN A 31 7.29 12.78 -4.73
N VAL A 32 6.11 12.13 -4.68
CA VAL A 32 6.03 10.75 -4.21
C VAL A 32 6.79 9.94 -5.25
N ALA A 33 7.96 9.47 -4.85
CA ALA A 33 8.74 8.55 -5.62
C ALA A 33 7.81 7.39 -6.06
N THR A 34 7.49 7.35 -7.34
CA THR A 34 6.99 6.16 -8.01
C THR A 34 8.13 5.15 -7.98
N GLY A 35 8.25 4.43 -6.86
CA GLY A 35 9.06 3.23 -6.81
C GLY A 35 8.48 2.25 -7.81
N ASP A 36 9.30 1.85 -8.77
CA ASP A 36 8.98 0.91 -9.83
C ASP A 36 8.39 -0.37 -9.24
N ALA A 37 7.06 -0.46 -9.22
CA ALA A 37 6.35 -1.68 -8.92
C ALA A 37 6.37 -2.57 -10.17
N GLU A 38 7.54 -3.07 -10.55
CA GLU A 38 7.66 -4.23 -11.44
C GLU A 38 7.18 -5.47 -10.69
N GLY A 39 5.88 -5.55 -10.50
CA GLY A 39 5.22 -6.71 -9.93
C GLY A 39 4.25 -7.26 -10.94
N ALA A 40 4.42 -8.52 -11.30
CA ALA A 40 3.53 -9.39 -12.08
C ALA A 40 2.54 -8.62 -12.98
N GLU A 41 2.94 -8.30 -14.19
CA GLU A 41 2.08 -7.64 -15.18
C GLU A 41 0.72 -8.34 -15.24
N GLY A 42 -0.33 -7.60 -14.91
CA GLY A 42 -1.71 -8.06 -14.99
C GLY A 42 -2.31 -8.71 -13.73
N THR A 43 -1.55 -9.02 -12.68
CA THR A 43 -2.10 -9.64 -11.47
C THR A 43 -2.42 -8.60 -10.41
N THR A 44 -3.70 -8.24 -10.25
CA THR A 44 -4.16 -7.33 -9.19
C THR A 44 -4.12 -7.99 -7.80
N ILE A 45 -4.30 -7.21 -6.74
CA ILE A 45 -4.42 -7.74 -5.37
C ILE A 45 -5.54 -8.79 -5.32
N ALA A 46 -6.71 -8.51 -5.89
CA ALA A 46 -7.84 -9.44 -5.89
C ALA A 46 -7.53 -10.76 -6.61
N SER A 47 -6.85 -10.71 -7.76
CA SER A 47 -6.54 -11.90 -8.56
C SER A 47 -5.29 -12.65 -8.07
N GLY A 48 -4.44 -11.99 -7.28
CA GLY A 48 -3.22 -12.59 -6.74
C GLY A 48 -3.37 -13.20 -5.35
N LEU A 49 -4.52 -13.06 -4.71
CA LEU A 49 -4.86 -13.80 -3.50
C LEU A 49 -5.29 -15.23 -3.88
N ALA A 50 -5.03 -16.18 -3.00
CA ALA A 50 -5.43 -17.58 -3.22
C ALA A 50 -6.94 -17.68 -3.41
N ALA A 51 -7.40 -18.58 -4.30
CA ALA A 51 -8.82 -18.72 -4.61
C ALA A 51 -9.66 -19.17 -3.38
N ASP A 52 -9.05 -19.88 -2.45
CA ASP A 52 -9.60 -20.33 -1.18
C ASP A 52 -9.37 -19.32 -0.03
N SER A 53 -8.85 -18.13 -0.33
CA SER A 53 -8.61 -17.10 0.68
C SER A 53 -9.91 -16.63 1.32
N GLN A 54 -10.02 -16.79 2.63
CA GLN A 54 -11.15 -16.29 3.41
C GLN A 54 -11.21 -14.76 3.40
N PHE A 55 -10.06 -14.09 3.32
CA PHE A 55 -10.01 -12.63 3.15
C PHE A 55 -10.64 -12.19 1.83
N LEU A 56 -10.34 -12.88 0.72
CA LEU A 56 -10.93 -12.57 -0.58
C LEU A 56 -12.44 -12.85 -0.58
N ALA A 57 -12.88 -13.95 0.03
CA ALA A 57 -14.30 -14.27 0.18
C ALA A 57 -15.04 -13.20 1.01
N ALA A 58 -14.46 -12.76 2.11
CA ALA A 58 -14.99 -11.68 2.93
C ALA A 58 -15.03 -10.35 2.15
N ALA A 59 -13.99 -10.02 1.39
CA ALA A 59 -13.94 -8.82 0.55
C ALA A 59 -15.05 -8.83 -0.52
N LYS A 60 -15.33 -9.97 -1.13
CA LYS A 60 -16.45 -10.13 -2.07
C LYS A 60 -17.81 -9.90 -1.37
N SER A 61 -18.01 -10.48 -0.19
CA SER A 61 -19.24 -10.29 0.60
C SER A 61 -19.46 -8.83 1.01
N ALA A 62 -18.38 -8.12 1.31
CA ALA A 62 -18.41 -6.69 1.61
C ALA A 62 -18.59 -5.81 0.36
N GLY A 63 -18.33 -6.33 -0.86
CA GLY A 63 -18.32 -5.56 -2.10
C GLY A 63 -17.01 -4.79 -2.36
N LEU A 64 -15.92 -5.18 -1.69
CA LEU A 64 -14.58 -4.59 -1.84
C LEU A 64 -13.73 -5.29 -2.90
N ASP A 65 -14.23 -6.33 -3.53
CA ASP A 65 -13.55 -7.06 -4.61
C ASP A 65 -13.17 -6.12 -5.76
N LYS A 66 -14.05 -5.19 -6.12
CA LYS A 66 -13.80 -4.16 -7.14
C LYS A 66 -12.72 -3.17 -6.73
N THR A 67 -12.66 -2.81 -5.46
CA THR A 67 -11.60 -1.95 -4.91
C THR A 67 -10.24 -2.66 -4.98
N LEU A 68 -10.19 -3.92 -4.57
CA LEU A 68 -8.96 -4.72 -4.63
C LEU A 68 -8.52 -5.10 -6.06
N ALA A 69 -9.43 -5.07 -7.02
CA ALA A 69 -9.16 -5.25 -8.45
C ALA A 69 -8.92 -3.93 -9.19
N GLY A 70 -9.33 -2.81 -8.60
CA GLY A 70 -9.28 -1.47 -9.19
C GLY A 70 -7.89 -0.83 -9.18
N PRO A 71 -7.80 0.39 -9.69
CA PRO A 71 -6.55 1.14 -9.68
C PRO A 71 -6.12 1.44 -8.25
N GLY A 72 -4.85 1.11 -7.94
CA GLY A 72 -4.21 1.42 -6.67
C GLY A 72 -3.51 2.79 -6.68
N PRO A 73 -2.42 2.92 -5.93
CA PRO A 73 -1.79 1.84 -5.19
C PRO A 73 -2.37 1.62 -3.78
N TYR A 74 -2.40 0.35 -3.36
CA TYR A 74 -2.81 -0.06 -2.01
C TYR A 74 -1.79 -1.01 -1.41
N THR A 75 -1.71 -1.04 -0.07
CA THR A 75 -1.05 -2.10 0.67
C THR A 75 -2.10 -2.85 1.49
N VAL A 76 -2.18 -4.15 1.30
CA VAL A 76 -3.15 -5.01 1.99
C VAL A 76 -2.44 -5.87 3.01
N LEU A 77 -2.87 -5.77 4.26
CA LEU A 77 -2.50 -6.66 5.35
C LEU A 77 -3.46 -7.86 5.30
N ALA A 78 -3.15 -8.89 4.53
CA ALA A 78 -4.05 -10.01 4.26
C ALA A 78 -3.91 -11.10 5.33
N PRO A 79 -4.91 -11.30 6.22
CA PRO A 79 -4.90 -12.43 7.12
C PRO A 79 -4.98 -13.73 6.32
N ASN A 80 -4.12 -14.69 6.63
CA ASN A 80 -4.19 -16.02 6.04
C ASN A 80 -5.37 -16.84 6.62
N ASN A 81 -5.65 -17.99 6.02
CA ASN A 81 -6.77 -18.82 6.48
C ASN A 81 -6.60 -19.29 7.94
N ALA A 82 -5.36 -19.50 8.38
CA ALA A 82 -5.08 -19.85 9.78
C ALA A 82 -5.37 -18.68 10.74
N ALA A 83 -5.24 -17.42 10.29
CA ALA A 83 -5.61 -16.25 11.07
C ALA A 83 -7.12 -16.20 11.32
N PHE A 84 -7.92 -16.51 10.30
CA PHE A 84 -9.38 -16.61 10.44
C PHE A 84 -9.82 -17.77 11.32
N ALA A 85 -9.08 -18.89 11.31
CA ALA A 85 -9.37 -20.03 12.19
C ALA A 85 -9.15 -19.71 13.68
N LYS A 86 -8.42 -18.64 14.02
CA LYS A 86 -8.27 -18.18 15.41
C LYS A 86 -9.49 -17.37 15.90
N LEU A 87 -10.37 -16.94 15.01
CA LEU A 87 -11.59 -16.25 15.40
C LEU A 87 -12.57 -17.22 16.06
N PRO A 88 -13.41 -16.77 17.01
CA PRO A 88 -14.48 -17.60 17.55
C PRO A 88 -15.37 -18.15 16.43
N GLU A 89 -15.83 -19.38 16.60
CA GLU A 89 -16.72 -20.04 15.62
C GLU A 89 -17.92 -19.16 15.26
N GLY A 90 -18.26 -19.12 13.99
CA GLY A 90 -19.37 -18.34 13.47
C GLY A 90 -19.12 -16.84 13.35
N THR A 91 -18.01 -16.29 13.88
CA THR A 91 -17.72 -14.85 13.80
C THR A 91 -17.66 -14.35 12.36
N LEU A 92 -16.87 -15.01 11.51
CA LEU A 92 -16.73 -14.62 10.11
C LEU A 92 -18.06 -14.79 9.36
N ALA A 93 -18.75 -15.91 9.55
CA ALA A 93 -20.05 -16.17 8.94
C ALA A 93 -21.09 -15.12 9.38
N GLY A 94 -21.10 -14.76 10.66
CA GLY A 94 -21.95 -13.71 11.18
C GLY A 94 -21.65 -12.31 10.61
N LEU A 95 -20.38 -11.99 10.35
CA LEU A 95 -19.99 -10.73 9.71
C LEU A 95 -20.36 -10.68 8.22
N GLN A 96 -20.46 -11.83 7.56
CA GLN A 96 -20.82 -11.91 6.13
C GLN A 96 -22.33 -11.80 5.88
N THR A 97 -23.15 -11.66 6.91
CA THR A 97 -24.59 -11.44 6.74
C THR A 97 -24.88 -10.02 6.25
N PRO A 98 -26.00 -9.81 5.51
CA PRO A 98 -26.34 -8.49 5.00
C PRO A 98 -26.45 -7.43 6.09
N GLU A 99 -26.95 -7.81 7.28
CA GLU A 99 -27.16 -6.92 8.44
C GLU A 99 -25.85 -6.40 9.01
N ARG A 100 -24.78 -7.18 8.91
CA ARG A 100 -23.45 -6.84 9.45
C ARG A 100 -22.43 -6.47 8.37
N LYS A 101 -22.90 -6.25 7.14
CA LYS A 101 -22.03 -5.86 6.02
C LYS A 101 -21.20 -4.60 6.32
N GLY A 102 -21.75 -3.63 7.05
CA GLY A 102 -21.03 -2.43 7.46
C GLY A 102 -19.84 -2.73 8.37
N GLU A 103 -20.02 -3.63 9.34
CA GLU A 103 -18.95 -4.06 10.25
C GLU A 103 -17.85 -4.83 9.48
N LEU A 104 -18.26 -5.70 8.55
CA LEU A 104 -17.32 -6.41 7.69
C LEU A 104 -16.52 -5.44 6.81
N THR A 105 -17.16 -4.43 6.24
CA THR A 105 -16.49 -3.41 5.44
C THR A 105 -15.48 -2.63 6.28
N GLN A 106 -15.85 -2.23 7.50
CA GLN A 106 -14.95 -1.54 8.43
C GLN A 106 -13.76 -2.41 8.79
N LEU A 107 -13.98 -3.68 9.11
CA LEU A 107 -12.92 -4.65 9.40
C LEU A 107 -11.96 -4.77 8.23
N LEU A 108 -12.46 -4.93 7.01
CA LEU A 108 -11.63 -5.12 5.83
C LEU A 108 -10.88 -3.84 5.43
N THR A 109 -11.50 -2.66 5.51
CA THR A 109 -10.84 -1.39 5.23
C THR A 109 -9.77 -1.06 6.28
N TYR A 110 -9.89 -1.59 7.49
CA TYR A 110 -8.85 -1.54 8.52
C TYR A 110 -7.60 -2.33 8.13
N HIS A 111 -7.71 -3.33 7.26
CA HIS A 111 -6.60 -4.11 6.73
C HIS A 111 -5.98 -3.51 5.46
N ILE A 112 -6.49 -2.38 4.97
CA ILE A 112 -6.00 -1.73 3.76
C ILE A 112 -5.32 -0.42 4.13
N LEU A 113 -4.09 -0.25 3.68
CA LEU A 113 -3.33 1.00 3.80
C LEU A 113 -3.31 1.72 2.46
N PRO A 114 -3.46 3.04 2.42
CA PRO A 114 -3.29 3.81 1.20
C PRO A 114 -1.82 3.83 0.79
N GLY A 115 -1.55 3.66 -0.51
CA GLY A 115 -0.20 3.70 -1.07
C GLY A 115 0.55 2.37 -1.04
N VAL A 116 1.79 2.41 -1.51
CA VAL A 116 2.74 1.28 -1.47
C VAL A 116 3.60 1.42 -0.21
N VAL A 117 3.51 0.45 0.69
CA VAL A 117 4.32 0.39 1.91
C VAL A 117 5.04 -0.94 1.94
N LEU A 118 6.35 -0.94 1.72
CA LEU A 118 7.19 -2.13 1.78
C LEU A 118 7.57 -2.47 3.21
N ALA A 119 7.91 -3.73 3.47
CA ALA A 119 8.37 -4.18 4.78
C ALA A 119 9.62 -3.41 5.25
N ASP A 120 10.52 -3.06 4.32
CA ASP A 120 11.69 -2.23 4.60
C ASP A 120 11.31 -0.81 5.05
N ASP A 121 10.28 -0.22 4.43
CA ASP A 121 9.79 1.11 4.80
C ASP A 121 9.13 1.09 6.18
N ILE A 122 8.36 0.04 6.48
CA ILE A 122 7.82 -0.19 7.84
C ILE A 122 8.97 -0.33 8.82
N GLY A 123 10.02 -1.09 8.46
CA GLY A 123 11.20 -1.27 9.28
C GLY A 123 11.90 0.05 9.59
N LYS A 124 12.18 0.87 8.58
CA LYS A 124 12.78 2.21 8.74
C LYS A 124 11.89 3.12 9.59
N ALA A 125 10.58 3.08 9.38
CA ALA A 125 9.64 3.87 10.18
C ALA A 125 9.66 3.46 11.66
N ILE A 126 9.77 2.15 11.96
CA ILE A 126 9.91 1.63 13.32
C ILE A 126 11.22 2.13 13.95
N ASP A 127 12.34 2.05 13.22
CA ASP A 127 13.65 2.46 13.70
C ASP A 127 13.68 3.98 13.99
N ASN A 128 13.13 4.79 13.10
CA ASN A 128 12.98 6.24 13.27
C ASN A 128 11.99 6.61 14.40
N GLY A 129 10.97 5.80 14.61
CA GLY A 129 9.91 5.98 15.60
C GLY A 129 10.25 5.39 16.99
N LYS A 130 11.54 5.17 17.29
CA LYS A 130 11.99 4.61 18.59
C LYS A 130 11.36 3.25 18.91
N GLY A 131 11.31 2.38 17.92
CA GLY A 131 10.81 1.01 18.03
C GLY A 131 9.32 0.83 17.69
N LYS A 132 8.63 1.88 17.25
CA LYS A 132 7.23 1.83 16.83
C LYS A 132 6.98 2.72 15.63
N ALA A 133 6.11 2.27 14.73
CA ALA A 133 5.58 3.09 13.64
C ALA A 133 4.06 3.04 13.64
N VAL A 134 3.42 4.14 13.30
CA VAL A 134 1.96 4.24 13.20
C VAL A 134 1.58 4.25 11.72
N LEU A 135 0.78 3.29 11.31
CA LEU A 135 0.30 3.12 9.95
C LEU A 135 -1.19 3.50 9.88
N ALA A 136 -1.52 4.46 9.04
CA ALA A 136 -2.91 4.85 8.83
C ALA A 136 -3.60 3.84 7.90
N THR A 137 -4.83 3.47 8.23
CA THR A 137 -5.64 2.56 7.44
C THR A 137 -6.73 3.29 6.66
N MET A 138 -7.28 2.66 5.63
CA MET A 138 -8.44 3.21 4.91
C MET A 138 -9.73 3.18 5.75
N GLY A 139 -9.75 2.44 6.85
CA GLY A 139 -10.82 2.46 7.83
C GLY A 139 -10.83 3.71 8.72
N GLY A 140 -9.83 4.59 8.59
CA GLY A 140 -9.71 5.84 9.36
C GLY A 140 -9.01 5.69 10.71
N GLU A 141 -8.73 4.48 11.15
CA GLU A 141 -7.99 4.17 12.36
C GLU A 141 -6.54 3.78 12.04
N THR A 142 -5.72 3.56 13.06
CA THR A 142 -4.30 3.27 12.89
C THR A 142 -3.92 1.91 13.43
N VAL A 143 -2.89 1.33 12.81
CA VAL A 143 -2.20 0.11 13.28
C VAL A 143 -0.79 0.49 13.69
N THR A 144 -0.35 0.00 14.84
CA THR A 144 1.02 0.24 15.31
C THR A 144 1.90 -0.92 14.91
N ALA A 145 2.95 -0.65 14.14
CA ALA A 145 3.98 -1.62 13.79
C ALA A 145 5.16 -1.55 14.77
N SER A 146 5.73 -2.69 15.13
CA SER A 146 6.93 -2.83 15.96
C SER A 146 7.78 -4.02 15.48
N ARG A 147 8.99 -4.18 16.02
CA ARG A 147 9.81 -5.36 15.77
C ARG A 147 9.81 -6.26 17.02
N GLU A 148 9.47 -7.53 16.82
CA GLU A 148 9.58 -8.55 17.85
C GLU A 148 10.28 -9.79 17.26
N GLY A 149 11.41 -10.19 17.85
CA GLY A 149 12.16 -11.35 17.34
C GLY A 149 12.61 -11.24 15.87
N GLY A 150 12.89 -10.02 15.40
CA GLY A 150 13.29 -9.75 14.00
C GLY A 150 12.13 -9.70 13.00
N LYS A 151 10.90 -9.96 13.43
CA LYS A 151 9.69 -9.88 12.59
C LYS A 151 8.96 -8.55 12.82
N ILE A 152 8.25 -8.11 11.79
CA ILE A 152 7.30 -7.00 11.94
C ILE A 152 6.05 -7.55 12.61
N VAL A 153 5.66 -6.92 13.70
CA VAL A 153 4.44 -7.22 14.45
C VAL A 153 3.55 -5.99 14.42
N LEU A 154 2.32 -6.19 14.04
CA LEU A 154 1.28 -5.18 13.96
C LEU A 154 0.39 -5.31 15.20
N THR A 155 0.14 -4.20 15.87
CA THR A 155 -0.78 -4.13 17.02
C THR A 155 -1.97 -3.27 16.62
N ASP A 156 -3.17 -3.81 16.75
CA ASP A 156 -4.41 -3.12 16.42
C ASP A 156 -4.93 -2.23 17.57
N GLY A 157 -6.03 -1.52 17.31
CA GLY A 157 -6.65 -0.65 18.30
C GLY A 157 -7.28 -1.40 19.49
N ALA A 158 -7.55 -2.70 19.37
CA ALA A 158 -8.02 -3.57 20.44
C ALA A 158 -6.87 -4.21 21.25
N GLY A 159 -5.61 -4.01 20.84
CA GLY A 159 -4.42 -4.58 21.48
C GLY A 159 -4.03 -5.98 20.97
N ASN A 160 -4.69 -6.51 19.94
CA ASN A 160 -4.30 -7.79 19.35
C ASN A 160 -3.03 -7.60 18.51
N LYS A 161 -2.21 -8.64 18.47
CA LYS A 161 -0.96 -8.66 17.71
C LYS A 161 -1.06 -9.61 16.52
N ALA A 162 -0.60 -9.16 15.36
CA ALA A 162 -0.46 -9.94 14.15
C ALA A 162 0.98 -9.88 13.65
N SER A 163 1.60 -11.01 13.38
CA SER A 163 2.93 -11.07 12.78
C SER A 163 2.82 -11.09 11.26
N VAL A 164 3.69 -10.32 10.59
CA VAL A 164 3.87 -10.44 9.16
C VAL A 164 4.63 -11.74 8.87
N VAL A 165 3.97 -12.66 8.15
CA VAL A 165 4.51 -13.99 7.81
C VAL A 165 5.10 -14.04 6.41
N ASN A 166 4.49 -13.33 5.45
CA ASN A 166 5.01 -13.11 4.12
C ASN A 166 4.88 -11.62 3.78
N ALA A 167 6.00 -11.00 3.43
CA ALA A 167 6.05 -9.58 3.12
C ALA A 167 6.22 -9.34 1.61
N ASP A 168 5.87 -8.11 1.18
CA ASP A 168 6.17 -7.57 -0.14
C ASP A 168 5.67 -8.39 -1.33
N GLY A 169 4.49 -9.03 -1.18
CA GLY A 169 3.80 -9.68 -2.29
C GLY A 169 3.36 -8.64 -3.32
N LYS A 170 4.20 -8.36 -4.32
CA LYS A 170 3.94 -7.35 -5.35
C LYS A 170 2.76 -7.73 -6.24
N ARG A 171 1.91 -6.74 -6.53
CA ARG A 171 0.78 -6.83 -7.46
C ARG A 171 0.76 -5.60 -8.36
N SER A 172 0.08 -5.68 -9.49
CA SER A 172 0.00 -4.57 -10.45
C SER A 172 -0.64 -3.31 -9.87
N ASN A 173 -1.44 -3.42 -8.82
CA ASN A 173 -2.11 -2.31 -8.16
C ASN A 173 -1.75 -2.16 -6.67
N GLY A 174 -0.65 -2.75 -6.22
CA GLY A 174 -0.16 -2.56 -4.85
C GLY A 174 0.66 -3.72 -4.28
N ILE A 175 0.69 -3.79 -2.96
CA ILE A 175 1.48 -4.76 -2.18
C ILE A 175 0.56 -5.56 -1.26
N VAL A 176 0.90 -6.81 -1.02
CA VAL A 176 0.23 -7.67 -0.04
C VAL A 176 1.25 -8.12 1.01
N HIS A 177 0.94 -7.88 2.28
CA HIS A 177 1.62 -8.50 3.41
C HIS A 177 0.68 -9.51 4.03
N GLU A 178 1.09 -10.76 4.08
CA GLU A 178 0.32 -11.81 4.74
C GLU A 178 0.57 -11.78 6.24
N ILE A 179 -0.50 -11.83 7.04
CA ILE A 179 -0.45 -11.79 8.50
C ILE A 179 -1.13 -13.01 9.12
N ASP A 180 -0.70 -13.38 10.32
CA ASP A 180 -1.14 -14.59 11.04
C ASP A 180 -2.34 -14.36 11.97
N THR A 181 -2.86 -13.16 12.05
CA THR A 181 -3.99 -12.81 12.93
C THR A 181 -4.84 -11.73 12.26
N VAL A 182 -6.17 -11.82 12.42
CA VAL A 182 -7.10 -10.80 11.95
C VAL A 182 -7.03 -9.60 12.89
N LEU A 183 -6.76 -8.42 12.34
CA LEU A 183 -6.75 -7.16 13.08
C LEU A 183 -8.18 -6.63 13.25
N SER A 184 -8.42 -5.94 14.34
CA SER A 184 -9.73 -5.34 14.62
C SER A 184 -9.57 -3.87 15.00
N PRO A 185 -10.42 -2.97 14.47
CA PRO A 185 -10.47 -1.61 14.97
C PRO A 185 -10.82 -1.59 16.46
N ALA A 186 -10.46 -0.52 17.17
CA ALA A 186 -10.94 -0.32 18.52
C ALA A 186 -12.46 -0.31 18.53
N LYS A 187 -13.09 -1.00 19.48
CA LYS A 187 -14.55 -0.91 19.61
C LYS A 187 -14.90 0.54 19.96
N SER A 188 -15.61 1.19 19.04
CA SER A 188 -16.29 2.44 19.37
C SER A 188 -17.32 2.12 20.44
N GLY A 189 -17.10 2.63 21.67
CA GLY A 189 -18.06 2.51 22.78
C GLY A 189 -19.30 3.35 22.55
#